data_ce4c26dd43492d402f65811e7a7de755
#
_entry.id   ce4c26dd43492d402f65811e7a7de755
#
_cell.length_a   1.000
_cell.length_b   1.000
_cell.length_c   1.000
_cell.angle_alpha   90.00
_cell.angle_beta   90.00
_cell.angle_gamma   90.00
#
_symmetry.space_group_name_H-M   'P 1'
#
loop_
_entity.id
_entity.type
_entity.pdbx_description
1 polymer ?
#
loop_
_entity_poly.entity_id
_entity_poly.type
_entity_poly.pdbx_seq_one_letter_code
_entity_poly.pdbx_strand_id
1 'polypeptide(L)'
;MTKKTALRVDPANAEQARAWDGDEGAYWADHAQRFDRVIAAYHGTFMAACGVVGGERVLDIGCGTGQTTRDAAVAVGNGSALGMDLSERMIELARRLAARQGIGNVSFEQADVQIYPFGAGSFDVAISRTGTMFFGDPAAAFANIGRALGPAGRLVMLVWQGPGPNEWVRELSAALAAGRDLPAPPPGAPGPFALADPGRTRTLLAAAGFSDVTLDAVHEPMWFGSDPDDAHRFVLGLMGWMLDGLDGAGRRRALDALSAAVTVHADSDGITFASGAWLIRAVAADAGRSEPPGSLRVRSARNRSSG
;
A
#
# COMPACT_ATOMS: atom_id res chain seq x y z
N MET A 1 23.03 13.24 -21.79
CA MET A 1 21.96 13.74 -20.91
C MET A 1 20.64 13.21 -21.50
N THR A 2 20.11 12.14 -20.94
CA THR A 2 18.79 11.61 -21.32
C THR A 2 17.73 12.62 -20.87
N LYS A 3 16.90 13.08 -21.80
CA LYS A 3 15.76 13.95 -21.46
C LYS A 3 14.88 13.17 -20.46
N LYS A 4 14.76 13.67 -19.24
CA LYS A 4 13.82 13.15 -18.26
C LYS A 4 12.42 13.29 -18.84
N THR A 5 11.75 12.17 -19.08
CA THR A 5 10.35 12.17 -19.51
C THR A 5 9.51 12.66 -18.31
N ALA A 6 8.67 13.66 -18.51
CA ALA A 6 7.78 14.13 -17.45
C ALA A 6 6.87 12.99 -16.98
N LEU A 7 6.68 12.89 -15.67
CA LEU A 7 5.74 11.94 -15.07
C LEU A 7 4.35 12.12 -15.67
N ARG A 8 3.79 11.07 -16.26
CA ARG A 8 2.38 11.04 -16.67
C ARG A 8 1.55 10.58 -15.49
N VAL A 9 0.52 11.34 -15.16
CA VAL A 9 -0.36 11.10 -14.03
C VAL A 9 -1.80 11.11 -14.50
N ASP A 10 -2.62 10.19 -14.01
CA ASP A 10 -4.06 10.23 -14.19
C ASP A 10 -4.64 11.49 -13.51
N PRO A 11 -5.57 12.23 -14.14
CA PRO A 11 -6.21 13.38 -13.49
C PRO A 11 -6.82 13.05 -12.11
N ALA A 12 -7.39 11.86 -11.93
CA ALA A 12 -7.91 11.41 -10.63
C ALA A 12 -6.82 11.23 -9.57
N ASN A 13 -5.56 11.01 -9.99
CA ASN A 13 -4.41 10.81 -9.11
C ASN A 13 -3.51 12.05 -8.95
N ALA A 14 -3.90 13.18 -9.54
CA ALA A 14 -3.08 14.39 -9.58
C ALA A 14 -2.77 14.97 -8.19
N GLU A 15 -3.69 14.85 -7.24
CA GLU A 15 -3.49 15.29 -5.86
C GLU A 15 -2.46 14.41 -5.15
N GLN A 16 -2.57 13.09 -5.29
CA GLN A 16 -1.62 12.13 -4.73
C GLN A 16 -0.22 12.32 -5.32
N ALA A 17 -0.12 12.54 -6.63
CA ALA A 17 1.16 12.82 -7.26
C ALA A 17 1.81 14.10 -6.72
N ARG A 18 1.03 15.15 -6.47
CA ARG A 18 1.57 16.40 -5.86
C ARG A 18 2.04 16.19 -4.42
N ALA A 19 1.32 15.40 -3.63
CA ALA A 19 1.70 15.10 -2.25
C ALA A 19 2.97 14.24 -2.21
N TRP A 20 2.97 13.09 -2.89
CA TRP A 20 4.06 12.12 -2.84
C TRP A 20 5.31 12.53 -3.63
N ASP A 21 5.20 13.31 -4.69
CA ASP A 21 6.37 13.91 -5.37
C ASP A 21 6.78 15.27 -4.78
N GLY A 22 6.05 15.73 -3.75
CA GLY A 22 6.29 16.95 -2.99
C GLY A 22 6.88 16.71 -1.61
N ASP A 23 6.42 17.54 -0.64
CA ASP A 23 6.95 17.58 0.72
C ASP A 23 6.74 16.28 1.50
N GLU A 24 5.61 15.59 1.30
CA GLU A 24 5.34 14.32 1.96
C GLU A 24 6.36 13.25 1.53
N GLY A 25 6.52 13.04 0.22
CA GLY A 25 7.50 12.08 -0.29
C GLY A 25 8.95 12.47 0.08
N ALA A 26 9.25 13.77 0.14
CA ALA A 26 10.53 14.24 0.64
C ALA A 26 10.76 13.85 2.11
N TYR A 27 9.77 14.09 2.96
CA TYR A 27 9.83 13.72 4.38
C TYR A 27 10.02 12.21 4.56
N TRP A 28 9.27 11.38 3.80
CA TRP A 28 9.41 9.93 3.84
C TRP A 28 10.78 9.45 3.37
N ALA A 29 11.34 10.04 2.32
CA ALA A 29 12.68 9.71 1.84
C ALA A 29 13.77 10.08 2.86
N ASP A 30 13.66 11.24 3.51
CA ASP A 30 14.61 11.71 4.50
C ASP A 30 14.55 10.89 5.81
N HIS A 31 13.41 10.26 6.09
CA HIS A 31 13.18 9.45 7.30
C HIS A 31 12.97 7.95 6.98
N ALA A 32 13.45 7.46 5.83
CA ALA A 32 13.19 6.11 5.33
C ALA A 32 13.42 4.99 6.36
N GLN A 33 14.56 4.99 7.05
CA GLN A 33 14.87 3.99 8.08
C GLN A 33 13.89 4.03 9.24
N ARG A 34 13.38 5.21 9.56
CA ARG A 34 12.37 5.40 10.60
C ARG A 34 11.07 4.75 10.19
N PHE A 35 10.58 5.04 8.98
CA PHE A 35 9.35 4.44 8.47
C PHE A 35 9.46 2.92 8.33
N ASP A 36 10.60 2.40 7.89
CA ASP A 36 10.83 0.95 7.88
C ASP A 36 10.73 0.34 9.28
N ARG A 37 11.24 1.04 10.31
CA ARG A 37 11.16 0.59 11.70
C ARG A 37 9.74 0.66 12.27
N VAL A 38 8.96 1.68 11.92
CA VAL A 38 7.56 1.85 12.36
C VAL A 38 6.74 0.60 12.07
N ILE A 39 6.90 0.01 10.89
CA ILE A 39 6.12 -1.15 10.43
C ILE A 39 6.94 -2.44 10.34
N ALA A 40 8.10 -2.49 11.00
CA ALA A 40 9.02 -3.63 10.91
C ALA A 40 8.38 -4.95 11.35
N ALA A 41 7.49 -4.91 12.36
CA ALA A 41 6.80 -6.10 12.86
C ALA A 41 5.94 -6.78 11.80
N TYR A 42 5.37 -6.03 10.85
CA TYR A 42 4.57 -6.57 9.74
C TYR A 42 5.41 -7.17 8.62
N HIS A 43 6.70 -6.79 8.52
CA HIS A 43 7.50 -7.06 7.32
C HIS A 43 7.66 -8.56 7.04
N GLY A 44 8.03 -9.34 8.05
CA GLY A 44 8.22 -10.79 7.90
C GLY A 44 6.95 -11.53 7.46
N THR A 45 5.83 -11.24 8.11
CA THR A 45 4.51 -11.81 7.79
C THR A 45 4.08 -11.43 6.37
N PHE A 46 4.29 -10.17 5.96
CA PHE A 46 3.98 -9.70 4.61
C PHE A 46 4.83 -10.43 3.56
N MET A 47 6.15 -10.46 3.72
CA MET A 47 7.05 -11.13 2.75
C MET A 47 6.77 -12.63 2.65
N ALA A 48 6.49 -13.30 3.75
CA ALA A 48 6.07 -14.71 3.75
C ALA A 48 4.77 -14.92 2.96
N ALA A 49 3.79 -14.02 3.13
CA ALA A 49 2.52 -14.09 2.42
C ALA A 49 2.65 -13.78 0.92
N CYS A 50 3.61 -12.96 0.51
CA CYS A 50 3.92 -12.73 -0.90
C CYS A 50 4.30 -14.04 -1.60
N GLY A 51 4.91 -14.98 -0.88
CA GLY A 51 5.22 -16.34 -1.35
C GLY A 51 6.02 -16.31 -2.64
N VAL A 52 6.94 -15.34 -2.80
CA VAL A 52 7.77 -15.22 -4.01
C VAL A 52 8.74 -16.39 -4.10
N VAL A 53 8.88 -16.95 -5.30
CA VAL A 53 9.75 -18.08 -5.58
C VAL A 53 10.78 -17.75 -6.65
N GLY A 54 11.83 -18.56 -6.73
CA GLY A 54 12.91 -18.34 -7.69
C GLY A 54 12.41 -18.25 -9.13
N GLY A 55 12.90 -17.26 -9.88
CA GLY A 55 12.57 -17.03 -11.29
C GLY A 55 11.36 -16.14 -11.56
N GLU A 56 10.57 -15.76 -10.54
CA GLU A 56 9.40 -14.90 -10.71
C GLU A 56 9.76 -13.44 -11.03
N ARG A 57 8.83 -12.78 -11.71
CA ARG A 57 8.85 -11.33 -11.99
C ARG A 57 7.88 -10.65 -11.04
N VAL A 58 8.42 -9.80 -10.18
CA VAL A 58 7.67 -9.11 -9.11
C VAL A 58 7.43 -7.66 -9.50
N LEU A 59 6.20 -7.18 -9.33
CA LEU A 59 5.83 -5.76 -9.37
C LEU A 59 5.54 -5.29 -7.95
N ASP A 60 6.28 -4.31 -7.43
CA ASP A 60 6.03 -3.68 -6.12
C ASP A 60 5.41 -2.29 -6.32
N ILE A 61 4.17 -2.13 -5.86
CA ILE A 61 3.31 -0.99 -6.11
C ILE A 61 3.32 -0.04 -4.92
N GLY A 62 3.68 1.23 -5.16
CA GLY A 62 3.94 2.17 -4.08
C GLY A 62 5.12 1.72 -3.24
N CYS A 63 6.23 1.40 -3.92
CA CYS A 63 7.41 0.75 -3.32
C CYS A 63 8.17 1.65 -2.33
N GLY A 64 7.89 2.94 -2.33
CA GLY A 64 8.59 3.93 -1.50
C GLY A 64 10.10 3.87 -1.73
N THR A 65 10.84 3.71 -0.64
CA THR A 65 12.32 3.58 -0.67
C THR A 65 12.82 2.18 -0.99
N GLY A 66 11.91 1.28 -1.41
CA GLY A 66 12.20 0.01 -2.07
C GLY A 66 12.67 -1.13 -1.15
N GLN A 67 12.33 -1.14 0.14
CA GLN A 67 12.71 -2.26 1.02
C GLN A 67 12.09 -3.57 0.54
N THR A 68 10.77 -3.63 0.39
CA THR A 68 10.05 -4.81 -0.10
C THR A 68 10.50 -5.25 -1.48
N THR A 69 10.77 -4.30 -2.37
CA THR A 69 11.27 -4.59 -3.73
C THR A 69 12.63 -5.26 -3.70
N ARG A 70 13.57 -4.75 -2.87
CA ARG A 70 14.91 -5.33 -2.74
C ARG A 70 14.86 -6.73 -2.15
N ASP A 71 14.03 -6.92 -1.09
CA ASP A 71 13.87 -8.22 -0.45
C ASP A 71 13.22 -9.25 -1.40
N ALA A 72 12.23 -8.81 -2.19
CA ALA A 72 11.65 -9.63 -3.24
C ALA A 72 12.69 -10.00 -4.32
N ALA A 73 13.52 -9.04 -4.76
CA ALA A 73 14.58 -9.29 -5.74
C ALA A 73 15.59 -10.33 -5.25
N VAL A 74 15.96 -10.28 -3.97
CA VAL A 74 16.82 -11.31 -3.35
C VAL A 74 16.14 -12.67 -3.34
N ALA A 75 14.84 -12.71 -2.96
CA ALA A 75 14.08 -13.96 -2.86
C ALA A 75 13.86 -14.65 -4.20
N VAL A 76 13.64 -13.90 -5.29
CA VAL A 76 13.43 -14.47 -6.63
C VAL A 76 14.73 -14.91 -7.32
N GLY A 77 15.90 -14.55 -6.83
CA GLY A 77 17.20 -14.97 -7.32
C GLY A 77 17.41 -14.65 -8.81
N ASN A 78 17.15 -15.60 -9.71
CA ASN A 78 17.25 -15.42 -11.17
C ASN A 78 16.01 -14.77 -11.82
N GLY A 79 15.01 -14.42 -11.04
CA GLY A 79 13.88 -13.58 -11.45
C GLY A 79 14.22 -12.08 -11.40
N SER A 80 13.21 -11.24 -11.33
CA SER A 80 13.40 -9.78 -11.27
C SER A 80 12.33 -9.10 -10.41
N ALA A 81 12.65 -7.92 -9.89
CA ALA A 81 11.67 -7.08 -9.21
C ALA A 81 11.70 -5.65 -9.77
N LEU A 82 10.50 -5.09 -10.01
CA LEU A 82 10.29 -3.70 -10.40
C LEU A 82 9.50 -3.01 -9.30
N GLY A 83 10.10 -1.99 -8.66
CA GLY A 83 9.41 -1.09 -7.75
C GLY A 83 8.93 0.16 -8.48
N MET A 84 7.69 0.55 -8.23
CA MET A 84 7.08 1.76 -8.80
C MET A 84 6.50 2.65 -7.72
N ASP A 85 6.73 3.95 -7.83
CA ASP A 85 6.22 4.96 -6.90
C ASP A 85 6.01 6.29 -7.62
N LEU A 86 5.16 7.16 -7.09
CA LEU A 86 4.95 8.52 -7.59
C LEU A 86 6.12 9.45 -7.22
N SER A 87 6.81 9.18 -6.10
CA SER A 87 7.87 10.01 -5.54
C SER A 87 9.22 9.77 -6.20
N GLU A 88 9.74 10.76 -6.92
CA GLU A 88 11.08 10.67 -7.48
C GLU A 88 12.16 10.55 -6.40
N ARG A 89 12.04 11.30 -5.30
CA ARG A 89 13.03 11.23 -4.19
C ARG A 89 13.12 9.85 -3.58
N MET A 90 11.97 9.18 -3.36
CA MET A 90 11.96 7.81 -2.86
C MET A 90 12.57 6.84 -3.86
N ILE A 91 12.22 6.94 -5.14
CA ILE A 91 12.79 6.12 -6.22
C ILE A 91 14.30 6.29 -6.36
N GLU A 92 14.80 7.53 -6.30
CA GLU A 92 16.25 7.76 -6.31
C GLU A 92 16.97 7.15 -5.09
N LEU A 93 16.35 7.25 -3.91
CA LEU A 93 16.89 6.60 -2.72
C LEU A 93 16.86 5.07 -2.85
N ALA A 94 15.76 4.50 -3.34
CA ALA A 94 15.64 3.06 -3.59
C ALA A 94 16.75 2.53 -4.52
N ARG A 95 17.01 3.25 -5.62
CA ARG A 95 18.12 2.92 -6.56
C ARG A 95 19.49 2.96 -5.87
N ARG A 96 19.75 4.00 -5.06
CA ARG A 96 21.02 4.11 -4.31
C ARG A 96 21.18 2.99 -3.29
N LEU A 97 20.10 2.61 -2.59
CA LEU A 97 20.14 1.53 -1.60
C LEU A 97 20.37 0.18 -2.27
N ALA A 98 19.70 -0.12 -3.38
CA ALA A 98 19.91 -1.34 -4.15
C ALA A 98 21.35 -1.46 -4.68
N ALA A 99 21.89 -0.38 -5.21
CA ALA A 99 23.28 -0.34 -5.68
C ALA A 99 24.28 -0.60 -4.55
N ARG A 100 24.06 -0.01 -3.36
CA ARG A 100 24.91 -0.25 -2.17
C ARG A 100 24.87 -1.70 -1.69
N GLN A 101 23.71 -2.37 -1.86
CA GLN A 101 23.53 -3.78 -1.49
C GLN A 101 23.98 -4.76 -2.58
N GLY A 102 24.38 -4.27 -3.77
CA GLY A 102 24.82 -5.09 -4.89
C GLY A 102 23.71 -5.93 -5.52
N ILE A 103 22.42 -5.50 -5.39
CA ILE A 103 21.28 -6.22 -5.95
C ILE A 103 21.16 -5.82 -7.43
N GLY A 104 21.40 -6.77 -8.35
CA GLY A 104 21.45 -6.50 -9.79
C GLY A 104 20.15 -6.79 -10.55
N ASN A 105 19.23 -7.55 -9.96
CA ASN A 105 17.97 -7.97 -10.57
C ASN A 105 16.76 -7.14 -10.09
N VAL A 106 17.02 -5.90 -9.62
CA VAL A 106 15.99 -4.96 -9.19
C VAL A 106 16.05 -3.69 -10.03
N SER A 107 14.89 -3.13 -10.32
CA SER A 107 14.75 -1.83 -10.97
C SER A 107 13.68 -1.00 -10.28
N PHE A 108 13.75 0.32 -10.45
CA PHE A 108 12.81 1.27 -9.84
C PHE A 108 12.41 2.33 -10.86
N GLU A 109 11.12 2.64 -10.92
CA GLU A 109 10.59 3.60 -11.87
C GLU A 109 9.61 4.57 -11.19
N GLN A 110 9.77 5.87 -11.46
CA GLN A 110 8.78 6.87 -11.07
C GLN A 110 7.62 6.78 -12.04
N ALA A 111 6.44 6.35 -11.58
CA ALA A 111 5.27 6.20 -12.44
C ALA A 111 3.96 6.16 -11.66
N ASP A 112 2.88 6.55 -12.34
CA ASP A 112 1.52 6.32 -11.89
C ASP A 112 1.02 4.95 -12.38
N VAL A 113 0.91 4.01 -11.47
CA VAL A 113 0.47 2.63 -11.74
C VAL A 113 -0.95 2.58 -12.33
N GLN A 114 -1.81 3.58 -12.05
CA GLN A 114 -3.18 3.61 -12.59
C GLN A 114 -3.19 3.60 -14.13
N ILE A 115 -2.21 4.26 -14.76
CA ILE A 115 -2.18 4.46 -16.22
C ILE A 115 -0.89 3.94 -16.87
N TYR A 116 0.00 3.32 -16.11
CA TYR A 116 1.24 2.80 -16.67
C TYR A 116 0.95 1.71 -17.72
N PRO A 117 1.58 1.78 -18.90
CA PRO A 117 1.29 0.87 -20.00
C PRO A 117 1.99 -0.49 -19.82
N PHE A 118 1.62 -1.23 -18.81
CA PHE A 118 2.15 -2.58 -18.62
C PHE A 118 1.90 -3.47 -19.83
N GLY A 119 2.88 -4.28 -20.20
CA GLY A 119 2.65 -5.43 -21.06
C GLY A 119 1.73 -6.43 -20.35
N ALA A 120 0.77 -7.01 -21.07
CA ALA A 120 -0.10 -8.04 -20.51
C ALA A 120 0.73 -9.25 -20.03
N GLY A 121 0.48 -9.74 -18.81
CA GLY A 121 1.16 -10.89 -18.26
C GLY A 121 2.66 -10.69 -18.02
N SER A 122 3.11 -9.45 -17.80
CA SER A 122 4.53 -9.13 -17.59
C SER A 122 5.05 -9.55 -16.22
N PHE A 123 4.16 -9.79 -15.24
CA PHE A 123 4.51 -10.13 -13.87
C PHE A 123 3.79 -11.39 -13.39
N ASP A 124 4.43 -12.10 -12.47
CA ASP A 124 3.89 -13.31 -11.86
C ASP A 124 3.27 -13.00 -10.50
N VAL A 125 3.77 -11.94 -9.83
CA VAL A 125 3.21 -11.43 -8.58
C VAL A 125 3.29 -9.91 -8.52
N ALA A 126 2.20 -9.29 -8.04
CA ALA A 126 2.16 -7.88 -7.64
C ALA A 126 2.06 -7.81 -6.11
N ILE A 127 2.90 -6.98 -5.50
CA ILE A 127 2.93 -6.77 -4.06
C ILE A 127 2.75 -5.29 -3.75
N SER A 128 2.21 -4.98 -2.56
CA SER A 128 2.16 -3.61 -2.06
C SER A 128 2.10 -3.60 -0.53
N ARG A 129 3.03 -2.93 0.11
CA ARG A 129 2.98 -2.68 1.55
C ARG A 129 2.59 -1.23 1.80
N THR A 130 1.31 -1.01 2.13
CA THR A 130 0.69 0.29 2.45
C THR A 130 0.66 1.33 1.32
N GLY A 131 0.96 0.97 0.07
CA GLY A 131 0.95 1.90 -1.08
C GLY A 131 -0.41 2.02 -1.77
N THR A 132 -1.13 0.91 -1.97
CA THR A 132 -2.36 0.85 -2.76
C THR A 132 -3.56 1.60 -2.17
N MET A 133 -3.50 2.01 -0.92
CA MET A 133 -4.54 2.81 -0.25
C MET A 133 -4.68 4.24 -0.79
N PHE A 134 -3.69 4.70 -1.57
CA PHE A 134 -3.59 6.08 -2.03
C PHE A 134 -4.01 6.28 -3.49
N PHE A 135 -4.59 5.29 -4.15
CA PHE A 135 -5.07 5.45 -5.51
C PHE A 135 -6.24 6.45 -5.60
N GLY A 136 -6.16 7.39 -6.53
CA GLY A 136 -7.25 8.32 -6.84
C GLY A 136 -8.42 7.64 -7.53
N ASP A 137 -8.13 6.68 -8.42
CA ASP A 137 -9.10 5.73 -9.00
C ASP A 137 -8.63 4.29 -8.75
N PRO A 138 -9.01 3.70 -7.62
CA PRO A 138 -8.60 2.33 -7.29
C PRO A 138 -9.17 1.28 -8.27
N ALA A 139 -10.31 1.55 -8.92
CA ALA A 139 -10.87 0.61 -9.90
C ALA A 139 -10.00 0.53 -11.16
N ALA A 140 -9.60 1.68 -11.70
CA ALA A 140 -8.68 1.75 -12.83
C ALA A 140 -7.31 1.16 -12.48
N ALA A 141 -6.78 1.46 -11.28
CA ALA A 141 -5.50 0.95 -10.80
C ALA A 141 -5.49 -0.58 -10.72
N PHE A 142 -6.46 -1.18 -10.04
CA PHE A 142 -6.51 -2.64 -9.90
C PHE A 142 -6.80 -3.36 -11.21
N ALA A 143 -7.60 -2.78 -12.11
CA ALA A 143 -7.78 -3.33 -13.46
C ALA A 143 -6.48 -3.32 -14.26
N ASN A 144 -5.67 -2.25 -14.15
CA ASN A 144 -4.36 -2.16 -14.78
C ASN A 144 -3.36 -3.16 -14.22
N ILE A 145 -3.33 -3.34 -12.89
CA ILE A 145 -2.51 -4.33 -12.19
C ILE A 145 -2.91 -5.75 -12.60
N GLY A 146 -4.22 -6.05 -12.63
CA GLY A 146 -4.72 -7.35 -13.07
C GLY A 146 -4.29 -7.72 -14.49
N ARG A 147 -4.30 -6.74 -15.42
CA ARG A 147 -3.81 -6.93 -16.79
C ARG A 147 -2.29 -7.17 -16.83
N ALA A 148 -1.53 -6.55 -15.94
CA ALA A 148 -0.08 -6.72 -15.85
C ALA A 148 0.33 -8.11 -15.35
N LEU A 149 -0.54 -8.78 -14.60
CA LEU A 149 -0.32 -10.11 -14.08
C LEU A 149 -0.58 -11.18 -15.15
N GLY A 150 0.27 -12.20 -15.15
CA GLY A 150 0.08 -13.39 -15.97
C GLY A 150 -1.07 -14.28 -15.48
N PRO A 151 -1.41 -15.35 -16.23
CA PRO A 151 -2.38 -16.34 -15.80
C PRO A 151 -2.05 -16.89 -14.41
N ALA A 152 -3.01 -16.93 -13.51
CA ALA A 152 -2.84 -17.29 -12.11
C ALA A 152 -1.81 -16.41 -11.34
N GLY A 153 -1.46 -15.26 -11.90
CA GLY A 153 -0.67 -14.26 -11.19
C GLY A 153 -1.37 -13.78 -9.93
N ARG A 154 -0.61 -13.47 -8.89
CA ARG A 154 -1.20 -13.12 -7.59
C ARG A 154 -0.93 -11.67 -7.20
N LEU A 155 -1.88 -11.09 -6.48
CA LEU A 155 -1.78 -9.79 -5.82
C LEU A 155 -1.74 -10.00 -4.31
N VAL A 156 -0.74 -9.44 -3.64
CA VAL A 156 -0.61 -9.46 -2.18
C VAL A 156 -0.42 -8.05 -1.66
N MET A 157 -1.29 -7.64 -0.73
CA MET A 157 -1.25 -6.29 -0.19
C MET A 157 -1.35 -6.31 1.34
N LEU A 158 -0.65 -5.39 1.99
CA LEU A 158 -0.86 -5.02 3.38
C LEU A 158 -1.47 -3.62 3.41
N VAL A 159 -2.66 -3.49 3.98
CA VAL A 159 -3.37 -2.20 4.10
C VAL A 159 -3.94 -2.05 5.50
N TRP A 160 -4.08 -0.82 6.00
CA TRP A 160 -4.61 -0.63 7.34
C TRP A 160 -6.08 -1.04 7.44
N GLN A 161 -6.44 -1.67 8.54
CA GLN A 161 -7.83 -1.78 9.00
C GLN A 161 -8.35 -0.39 9.38
N GLY A 162 -9.65 -0.27 9.64
CA GLY A 162 -10.22 1.00 10.13
C GLY A 162 -9.63 1.47 11.46
N PRO A 163 -10.02 2.64 11.94
CA PRO A 163 -9.45 3.20 13.18
C PRO A 163 -9.62 2.33 14.43
N GLY A 164 -10.60 1.40 14.46
CA GLY A 164 -10.88 0.56 15.62
C GLY A 164 -9.64 -0.14 16.20
N PRO A 165 -8.96 -1.02 15.46
CA PRO A 165 -7.75 -1.70 15.92
C PRO A 165 -6.48 -0.83 15.83
N ASN A 166 -6.54 0.35 15.22
CA ASN A 166 -5.40 1.25 15.05
C ASN A 166 -5.39 2.33 16.15
N GLU A 167 -4.84 1.95 17.29
CA GLU A 167 -4.75 2.80 18.47
C GLU A 167 -3.99 4.10 18.18
N TRP A 168 -2.90 4.01 17.44
CA TRP A 168 -2.07 5.15 17.06
C TRP A 168 -2.89 6.28 16.41
N VAL A 169 -3.77 5.96 15.46
CA VAL A 169 -4.55 7.01 14.79
C VAL A 169 -5.62 7.58 15.70
N ARG A 170 -6.28 6.73 16.52
CA ARG A 170 -7.32 7.21 17.44
C ARG A 170 -6.78 8.18 18.48
N GLU A 171 -5.69 7.79 19.15
CA GLU A 171 -5.14 8.53 20.26
C GLU A 171 -4.37 9.76 19.81
N LEU A 172 -3.52 9.63 18.80
CA LEU A 172 -2.75 10.76 18.29
C LEU A 172 -3.65 11.79 17.61
N SER A 173 -4.68 11.36 16.84
CA SER A 173 -5.65 12.30 16.26
C SER A 173 -6.49 13.00 17.34
N ALA A 174 -6.94 12.27 18.37
CA ALA A 174 -7.68 12.87 19.47
C ALA A 174 -6.86 13.93 20.23
N ALA A 175 -5.59 13.63 20.49
CA ALA A 175 -4.66 14.57 21.12
C ALA A 175 -4.46 15.83 20.28
N LEU A 176 -4.15 15.68 19.00
CA LEU A 176 -3.88 16.80 18.09
C LEU A 176 -5.14 17.57 17.68
N ALA A 177 -6.32 16.96 17.76
CA ALA A 177 -7.59 17.67 17.55
C ALA A 177 -7.84 18.78 18.58
N ALA A 178 -7.26 18.69 19.79
CA ALA A 178 -7.44 19.68 20.87
C ALA A 178 -8.91 19.96 21.19
N GLY A 179 -9.78 18.95 21.09
CA GLY A 179 -11.22 19.04 21.32
C GLY A 179 -12.05 19.52 20.13
N ARG A 180 -11.45 19.69 18.95
CA ARG A 180 -12.18 19.99 17.71
C ARG A 180 -12.81 18.70 17.13
N ASP A 181 -13.99 18.83 16.56
CA ASP A 181 -14.54 17.80 15.68
C ASP A 181 -13.85 17.91 14.32
N LEU A 182 -13.11 16.88 13.94
CA LEU A 182 -12.47 16.80 12.63
C LEU A 182 -13.37 16.01 11.68
N PRO A 183 -13.65 16.53 10.48
CA PRO A 183 -14.44 15.81 9.50
C PRO A 183 -13.74 14.52 9.10
N ALA A 184 -14.49 13.41 9.11
CA ALA A 184 -13.99 12.17 8.56
C ALA A 184 -13.91 12.28 7.02
N PRO A 185 -12.86 11.74 6.39
CA PRO A 185 -12.80 11.70 4.94
C PRO A 185 -13.94 10.85 4.39
N PRO A 186 -14.43 11.15 3.17
CA PRO A 186 -15.45 10.33 2.52
C PRO A 186 -15.02 8.85 2.43
N PRO A 187 -15.96 7.89 2.53
CA PRO A 187 -15.63 6.48 2.42
C PRO A 187 -14.89 6.17 1.10
N GLY A 188 -13.69 5.61 1.20
CA GLY A 188 -12.82 5.26 0.07
C GLY A 188 -12.10 6.42 -0.60
N ALA A 189 -12.09 7.59 -0.01
CA ALA A 189 -11.15 8.64 -0.40
C ALA A 189 -9.71 8.11 -0.24
N PRO A 190 -8.77 8.50 -1.13
CA PRO A 190 -7.37 8.14 -1.01
C PRO A 190 -6.82 8.48 0.38
N GLY A 191 -6.12 7.53 1.00
CA GLY A 191 -5.59 7.70 2.33
C GLY A 191 -5.47 6.38 3.09
N PRO A 192 -4.93 6.39 4.31
CA PRO A 192 -4.58 5.17 5.06
C PRO A 192 -5.74 4.15 5.21
N PHE A 193 -6.99 4.60 5.17
CA PHE A 193 -8.17 3.75 5.42
C PHE A 193 -9.06 3.53 4.17
N ALA A 194 -8.58 3.87 2.98
CA ALA A 194 -9.36 3.73 1.74
C ALA A 194 -9.80 2.28 1.45
N LEU A 195 -9.00 1.31 1.85
CA LEU A 195 -9.25 -0.14 1.68
C LEU A 195 -9.59 -0.85 3.00
N ALA A 196 -9.96 -0.11 4.05
CA ALA A 196 -10.22 -0.66 5.37
C ALA A 196 -11.50 -1.52 5.46
N ASP A 197 -12.52 -1.22 4.64
CA ASP A 197 -13.77 -2.00 4.59
C ASP A 197 -13.57 -3.28 3.77
N PRO A 198 -13.66 -4.48 4.38
CA PRO A 198 -13.40 -5.74 3.70
C PRO A 198 -14.44 -6.08 2.62
N GLY A 199 -15.69 -5.68 2.80
CA GLY A 199 -16.76 -5.93 1.82
C GLY A 199 -16.54 -5.10 0.56
N ARG A 200 -16.30 -3.81 0.72
CA ARG A 200 -15.98 -2.89 -0.38
C ARG A 200 -14.71 -3.30 -1.11
N THR A 201 -13.67 -3.68 -0.38
CA THR A 201 -12.39 -4.09 -0.98
C THR A 201 -12.53 -5.37 -1.79
N ARG A 202 -13.28 -6.39 -1.30
CA ARG A 202 -13.59 -7.58 -2.10
C ARG A 202 -14.36 -7.24 -3.38
N THR A 203 -15.38 -6.39 -3.27
CA THR A 203 -16.17 -5.97 -4.44
C THR A 203 -15.31 -5.24 -5.47
N LEU A 204 -14.43 -4.35 -5.01
CA LEU A 204 -13.51 -3.60 -5.86
C LEU A 204 -12.56 -4.53 -6.62
N LEU A 205 -11.91 -5.46 -5.92
CA LEU A 205 -10.97 -6.41 -6.52
C LEU A 205 -11.68 -7.38 -7.48
N ALA A 206 -12.86 -7.88 -7.13
CA ALA A 206 -13.65 -8.73 -8.00
C ALA A 206 -14.04 -8.00 -9.29
N ALA A 207 -14.48 -6.73 -9.21
CA ALA A 207 -14.79 -5.90 -10.38
C ALA A 207 -13.56 -5.62 -11.27
N ALA A 208 -12.36 -5.61 -10.68
CA ALA A 208 -11.10 -5.47 -11.40
C ALA A 208 -10.57 -6.80 -11.99
N GLY A 209 -11.32 -7.90 -11.88
CA GLY A 209 -10.97 -9.20 -12.46
C GLY A 209 -10.10 -10.08 -11.55
N PHE A 210 -10.14 -9.87 -10.24
CA PHE A 210 -9.49 -10.76 -9.28
C PHE A 210 -10.48 -11.76 -8.68
N SER A 211 -10.02 -13.00 -8.47
CA SER A 211 -10.73 -14.07 -7.75
C SER A 211 -10.02 -14.44 -6.45
N ASP A 212 -10.63 -15.33 -5.68
CA ASP A 212 -10.07 -15.91 -4.46
C ASP A 212 -9.58 -14.84 -3.45
N VAL A 213 -10.32 -13.74 -3.35
CA VAL A 213 -9.97 -12.60 -2.51
C VAL A 213 -10.12 -12.94 -1.04
N THR A 214 -9.00 -13.05 -0.33
CA THR A 214 -8.94 -13.21 1.14
C THR A 214 -8.45 -11.94 1.81
N LEU A 215 -8.96 -11.67 2.99
CA LEU A 215 -8.47 -10.59 3.87
C LEU A 215 -8.28 -11.20 5.26
N ASP A 216 -7.04 -11.37 5.65
CA ASP A 216 -6.66 -11.91 6.95
C ASP A 216 -6.23 -10.76 7.86
N ALA A 217 -6.77 -10.70 9.07
CA ALA A 217 -6.38 -9.68 10.04
C ALA A 217 -4.99 -10.00 10.61
N VAL A 218 -4.11 -9.01 10.58
CA VAL A 218 -2.78 -9.05 11.20
C VAL A 218 -2.69 -7.90 12.19
N HIS A 219 -2.31 -8.21 13.42
CA HIS A 219 -2.17 -7.23 14.48
C HIS A 219 -0.74 -7.26 15.00
N GLU A 220 -0.04 -6.15 14.85
CA GLU A 220 1.34 -5.99 15.26
C GLU A 220 1.54 -4.60 15.89
N PRO A 221 2.49 -4.44 16.80
CA PRO A 221 2.81 -3.13 17.32
C PRO A 221 3.52 -2.26 16.26
N MET A 222 3.19 -0.98 16.24
CA MET A 222 3.93 0.03 15.49
C MET A 222 4.86 0.79 16.42
N TRP A 223 6.13 0.90 16.06
CA TRP A 223 7.13 1.60 16.85
C TRP A 223 7.23 3.08 16.45
N PHE A 224 6.95 3.98 17.38
CA PHE A 224 6.93 5.43 17.14
C PHE A 224 8.16 6.18 17.62
N GLY A 225 8.96 5.62 18.51
CA GLY A 225 10.16 6.30 19.01
C GLY A 225 10.91 5.53 20.06
N SER A 226 12.17 5.92 20.30
CA SER A 226 13.01 5.38 21.38
C SER A 226 12.59 5.88 22.77
N ASP A 227 11.97 7.05 22.80
CA ASP A 227 11.52 7.74 23.99
C ASP A 227 10.36 8.71 23.65
N PRO A 228 9.65 9.28 24.64
CA PRO A 228 8.52 10.16 24.37
C PRO A 228 8.88 11.39 23.52
N ASP A 229 10.06 12.00 23.71
CA ASP A 229 10.46 13.16 22.94
C ASP A 229 10.74 12.82 21.47
N ASP A 230 11.31 11.66 21.23
CA ASP A 230 11.56 11.15 19.89
C ASP A 230 10.24 10.82 19.17
N ALA A 231 9.32 10.13 19.83
CA ALA A 231 7.98 9.85 19.30
C ALA A 231 7.17 11.13 19.04
N HIS A 232 7.21 12.08 19.97
CA HIS A 232 6.53 13.37 19.82
C HIS A 232 7.01 14.10 18.55
N ARG A 233 8.32 14.20 18.32
CA ARG A 233 8.88 14.81 17.10
C ARG A 233 8.43 14.08 15.84
N PHE A 234 8.43 12.76 15.87
CA PHE A 234 8.02 11.96 14.73
C PHE A 234 6.53 12.15 14.39
N VAL A 235 5.67 12.12 15.40
CA VAL A 235 4.22 12.36 15.22
C VAL A 235 3.96 13.75 14.65
N LEU A 236 4.68 14.77 15.12
CA LEU A 236 4.56 16.12 14.55
C LEU A 236 5.01 16.20 13.09
N GLY A 237 6.02 15.44 12.69
CA GLY A 237 6.39 15.35 11.28
C GLY A 237 5.33 14.65 10.42
N LEU A 238 4.63 13.68 10.98
CA LEU A 238 3.61 12.88 10.26
C LEU A 238 2.24 13.56 10.26
N MET A 239 1.83 14.16 11.37
CA MET A 239 0.47 14.65 11.62
C MET A 239 0.42 16.13 12.03
N GLY A 240 1.54 16.85 11.95
CA GLY A 240 1.65 18.25 12.41
C GLY A 240 0.71 19.23 11.70
N TRP A 241 0.26 18.91 10.48
CA TRP A 241 -0.77 19.64 9.75
C TRP A 241 -2.09 19.77 10.55
N MET A 242 -2.35 18.85 11.49
CA MET A 242 -3.52 18.93 12.37
C MET A 242 -3.48 20.13 13.34
N LEU A 243 -2.32 20.75 13.51
CA LEU A 243 -2.15 21.96 14.32
C LEU A 243 -2.52 23.25 13.57
N ASP A 244 -2.76 23.15 12.26
CA ASP A 244 -3.09 24.31 11.44
C ASP A 244 -4.45 24.92 11.87
N GLY A 245 -4.51 26.25 11.89
CA GLY A 245 -5.69 26.99 12.31
C GLY A 245 -5.94 27.02 13.81
N LEU A 246 -5.11 26.37 14.65
CA LEU A 246 -5.19 26.51 16.10
C LEU A 246 -4.55 27.83 16.56
N ASP A 247 -5.23 28.50 17.51
CA ASP A 247 -4.61 29.59 18.26
C ASP A 247 -3.50 29.10 19.20
N GLY A 248 -2.76 30.02 19.79
CA GLY A 248 -1.63 29.66 20.68
C GLY A 248 -2.05 28.81 21.90
N ALA A 249 -3.25 28.97 22.42
CA ALA A 249 -3.75 28.18 23.56
C ALA A 249 -4.16 26.77 23.08
N GLY A 250 -4.87 26.67 21.95
CA GLY A 250 -5.23 25.40 21.32
C GLY A 250 -4.01 24.58 20.93
N ARG A 251 -2.99 25.22 20.32
CA ARG A 251 -1.74 24.55 19.97
C ARG A 251 -1.02 23.99 21.20
N ARG A 252 -0.94 24.75 22.31
CA ARG A 252 -0.35 24.23 23.56
C ARG A 252 -1.12 23.02 24.06
N ARG A 253 -2.47 23.10 24.15
CA ARG A 253 -3.29 21.95 24.58
C ARG A 253 -3.05 20.70 23.71
N ALA A 254 -2.97 20.86 22.39
CA ALA A 254 -2.69 19.75 21.48
C ALA A 254 -1.32 19.12 21.73
N LEU A 255 -0.28 19.94 21.91
CA LEU A 255 1.08 19.46 22.17
C LEU A 255 1.21 18.79 23.53
N ASP A 256 0.57 19.36 24.59
CA ASP A 256 0.54 18.76 25.92
C ASP A 256 -0.20 17.40 25.90
N ALA A 257 -1.34 17.35 25.20
CA ALA A 257 -2.09 16.11 25.04
C ALA A 257 -1.32 15.05 24.24
N LEU A 258 -0.61 15.46 23.18
CA LEU A 258 0.27 14.55 22.43
C LEU A 258 1.40 14.01 23.29
N SER A 259 2.08 14.88 24.08
CA SER A 259 3.10 14.45 25.04
C SER A 259 2.57 13.43 26.04
N ALA A 260 1.38 13.65 26.58
CA ALA A 260 0.74 12.71 27.50
C ALA A 260 0.42 11.37 26.79
N ALA A 261 -0.15 11.41 25.58
CA ALA A 261 -0.51 10.24 24.82
C ALA A 261 0.73 9.35 24.51
N VAL A 262 1.84 9.93 24.03
CA VAL A 262 3.04 9.15 23.74
C VAL A 262 3.71 8.60 25.01
N THR A 263 3.63 9.33 26.14
CA THR A 263 4.25 8.90 27.40
C THR A 263 3.58 7.66 28.00
N VAL A 264 2.28 7.52 27.86
CA VAL A 264 1.53 6.33 28.34
C VAL A 264 1.99 5.05 27.64
N HIS A 265 2.47 5.16 26.41
CA HIS A 265 2.92 4.03 25.58
C HIS A 265 4.44 3.74 25.71
N ALA A 266 5.12 4.34 26.68
CA ALA A 266 6.53 4.11 26.92
C ALA A 266 6.78 2.78 27.63
N ASP A 267 7.63 1.93 27.07
CA ASP A 267 8.12 0.70 27.67
C ASP A 267 9.64 0.54 27.43
N SER A 268 10.19 -0.66 27.72
CA SER A 268 11.62 -0.95 27.54
C SER A 268 12.08 -0.93 26.07
N ASP A 269 11.16 -1.09 25.12
CA ASP A 269 11.43 -1.18 23.69
C ASP A 269 11.21 0.18 22.98
N GLY A 270 10.72 1.16 23.71
CA GLY A 270 10.42 2.53 23.26
C GLY A 270 8.93 2.84 23.33
N ILE A 271 8.44 3.59 22.34
CA ILE A 271 7.04 3.99 22.26
C ILE A 271 6.35 3.15 21.18
N THR A 272 5.39 2.32 21.60
CA THR A 272 4.65 1.45 20.68
C THR A 272 3.14 1.65 20.82
N PHE A 273 2.42 1.54 19.70
CA PHE A 273 0.97 1.57 19.67
C PHE A 273 0.44 0.29 19.02
N ALA A 274 -0.67 -0.23 19.52
CA ALA A 274 -1.36 -1.30 18.85
C ALA A 274 -1.87 -0.87 17.48
N SER A 275 -1.78 -1.79 16.52
CA SER A 275 -2.25 -1.54 15.17
C SER A 275 -2.82 -2.80 14.52
N GLY A 276 -3.62 -2.62 13.47
CA GLY A 276 -4.22 -3.69 12.71
C GLY A 276 -4.23 -3.40 11.22
N ALA A 277 -3.83 -4.39 10.46
CA ALA A 277 -3.83 -4.37 9.00
C ALA A 277 -4.61 -5.56 8.43
N TRP A 278 -5.09 -5.41 7.20
CA TRP A 278 -5.51 -6.51 6.36
C TRP A 278 -4.35 -6.99 5.52
N LEU A 279 -4.05 -8.27 5.61
CA LEU A 279 -3.23 -8.97 4.64
C LEU A 279 -4.17 -9.51 3.57
N ILE A 280 -4.15 -8.89 2.39
CA ILE A 280 -5.04 -9.19 1.27
C ILE A 280 -4.30 -10.04 0.26
N ARG A 281 -4.93 -11.14 -0.17
CA ARG A 281 -4.45 -11.99 -1.25
C ARG A 281 -5.54 -12.16 -2.28
N ALA A 282 -5.18 -12.13 -3.56
CA ALA A 282 -6.10 -12.33 -4.66
C ALA A 282 -5.35 -12.93 -5.85
N VAL A 283 -6.08 -13.60 -6.75
CA VAL A 283 -5.54 -14.21 -7.97
C VAL A 283 -6.12 -13.48 -9.18
N ALA A 284 -5.28 -13.12 -10.14
CA ALA A 284 -5.75 -12.55 -11.39
C ALA A 284 -6.57 -13.58 -12.16
N ALA A 285 -7.77 -13.24 -12.58
CA ALA A 285 -8.60 -14.12 -13.38
C ALA A 285 -7.95 -14.35 -14.75
N ASP A 286 -8.00 -15.58 -15.25
CA ASP A 286 -7.56 -15.90 -16.61
C ASP A 286 -8.37 -15.07 -17.62
N ALA A 287 -7.74 -14.16 -18.32
CA ALA A 287 -8.35 -13.36 -19.38
C ALA A 287 -8.90 -14.24 -20.54
N GLY A 288 -8.62 -15.54 -20.53
CA GLY A 288 -9.07 -16.54 -21.51
C GLY A 288 -10.36 -17.30 -21.16
N ARG A 289 -10.94 -17.12 -19.97
CA ARG A 289 -12.19 -17.80 -19.57
C ARG A 289 -13.41 -16.87 -19.50
N SER A 290 -13.60 -16.03 -20.51
CA SER A 290 -14.96 -15.53 -20.77
C SER A 290 -15.73 -16.62 -21.53
N GLU A 291 -16.33 -17.58 -20.83
CA GLU A 291 -17.43 -18.34 -21.44
C GLU A 291 -18.54 -17.33 -21.77
N PRO A 292 -19.00 -17.29 -23.05
CA PRO A 292 -20.16 -16.48 -23.37
C PRO A 292 -21.36 -17.00 -22.57
N PRO A 293 -22.19 -16.14 -21.97
CA PRO A 293 -23.40 -16.58 -21.28
C PRO A 293 -24.33 -17.23 -22.29
N GLY A 294 -24.55 -18.53 -22.15
CA GLY A 294 -25.70 -19.22 -22.79
C GLY A 294 -25.40 -20.09 -23.99
N SER A 295 -24.69 -21.21 -23.85
CA SER A 295 -24.93 -22.37 -24.72
C SER A 295 -25.83 -23.37 -23.96
N LEU A 296 -27.14 -23.16 -24.03
CA LEU A 296 -28.14 -24.17 -23.73
C LEU A 296 -27.90 -25.35 -24.69
N ARG A 297 -27.28 -26.43 -24.21
CA ARG A 297 -27.27 -27.70 -24.94
C ARG A 297 -28.70 -28.22 -25.02
N VAL A 298 -29.37 -27.98 -26.16
CA VAL A 298 -30.60 -28.66 -26.53
C VAL A 298 -30.28 -30.14 -26.66
N ARG A 299 -30.69 -30.97 -25.70
CA ARG A 299 -30.69 -32.42 -25.82
C ARG A 299 -31.76 -32.79 -26.84
N SER A 300 -31.33 -33.11 -28.05
CA SER A 300 -32.20 -33.75 -29.07
C SER A 300 -32.58 -35.15 -28.55
N ALA A 301 -33.83 -35.28 -28.12
CA ALA A 301 -34.46 -36.57 -27.87
C ALA A 301 -34.75 -37.24 -29.22
N ARG A 302 -33.94 -38.20 -29.62
CA ARG A 302 -34.26 -39.11 -30.74
C ARG A 302 -35.31 -40.07 -30.29
N ASN A 303 -36.53 -39.86 -30.78
CA ASN A 303 -37.65 -40.78 -30.72
C ASN A 303 -37.30 -42.03 -31.50
N ARG A 304 -37.20 -43.21 -30.87
CA ARG A 304 -37.21 -44.50 -31.52
C ARG A 304 -38.64 -45.04 -31.48
N SER A 305 -39.38 -44.92 -32.53
CA SER A 305 -40.54 -45.72 -32.79
C SER A 305 -40.16 -47.04 -33.42
N SER A 306 -40.42 -48.08 -32.70
CA SER A 306 -40.42 -49.48 -33.21
C SER A 306 -41.65 -49.72 -34.05
N GLY A 307 -41.42 -50.33 -35.22
CA GLY A 307 -42.36 -51.14 -35.97
C GLY A 307 -41.81 -52.54 -36.05
#